data_e0deecc4bf5ff99b486f70070326a9d9
#
_entry.id   e0deecc4bf5ff99b486f70070326a9d9
#
_cell.length_a   1.000
_cell.length_b   1.000
_cell.length_c   1.000
_cell.angle_alpha   90.00
_cell.angle_beta   90.00
_cell.angle_gamma   90.00
#
_symmetry.space_group_name_H-M   'P 1'
#
loop_
_entity.id
_entity.type
_entity.pdbx_description
1 polymer ?
#
loop_
_entity_poly.entity_id
_entity_poly.type
_entity_poly.pdbx_seq_one_letter_code
_entity_poly.pdbx_strand_id
1 'polypeptide(L)'
;NIALTHKKSIKKISKKISITRIASRKFNQTYLNKKKNFDFIIICSPATKHFNDLKLIEKNFKKLNVLIEKPLFDEYKKINPSSLKNRYFIGYNLRFHPVVDHIKKFITKKKVFFVNTFCTSFLPDWRKKDYKKSVSAKKKLGGGVLLELSHEIDYINWIFKNLKIDYSL
;
A
#
# COMPACT_ATOMS: atom_id res chain seq x y z
N ASN A 1 10.73 -9.76 -2.97
CA ASN A 1 9.30 -9.93 -3.26
C ASN A 1 8.51 -9.67 -1.97
N ILE A 2 7.72 -8.60 -1.93
CA ILE A 2 7.01 -8.13 -0.74
C ILE A 2 6.10 -9.20 -0.10
N ALA A 3 5.44 -10.03 -0.91
CA ALA A 3 4.63 -11.13 -0.40
C ALA A 3 5.43 -12.15 0.43
N LEU A 4 6.71 -12.36 0.10
CA LEU A 4 7.58 -13.22 0.90
C LEU A 4 8.00 -12.54 2.21
N THR A 5 8.18 -11.23 2.18
CA THR A 5 8.45 -10.44 3.40
C THR A 5 7.27 -10.52 4.35
N HIS A 6 6.04 -10.30 3.89
CA HIS A 6 4.83 -10.48 4.71
C HIS A 6 4.73 -11.89 5.27
N LYS A 7 4.94 -12.92 4.44
CA LYS A 7 4.93 -14.31 4.93
C LYS A 7 5.90 -14.53 6.07
N LYS A 8 7.14 -14.03 5.93
CA LYS A 8 8.17 -14.15 6.99
C LYS A 8 7.75 -13.42 8.26
N SER A 9 7.24 -12.18 8.14
CA SER A 9 6.80 -11.38 9.28
C SER A 9 5.63 -12.02 10.03
N ILE A 10 4.61 -12.50 9.31
CA ILE A 10 3.46 -13.17 9.90
C ILE A 10 3.89 -14.45 10.64
N LYS A 11 4.80 -15.24 10.07
CA LYS A 11 5.30 -16.44 10.74
C LYS A 11 6.15 -16.16 11.98
N LYS A 12 6.75 -14.97 12.09
CA LYS A 12 7.39 -14.51 13.34
C LYS A 12 6.37 -14.19 14.42
N ILE A 13 5.19 -13.65 14.06
CA ILE A 13 4.12 -13.34 15.00
C ILE A 13 3.47 -14.64 15.52
N SER A 14 3.13 -15.56 14.62
CA SER A 14 2.56 -16.85 14.99
C SER A 14 2.84 -17.93 13.95
N LYS A 15 3.38 -19.06 14.40
CA LYS A 15 3.59 -20.25 13.56
C LYS A 15 2.27 -20.94 13.18
N LYS A 16 1.19 -20.72 13.97
CA LYS A 16 -0.12 -21.37 13.78
C LYS A 16 -0.91 -20.77 12.61
N ILE A 17 -0.58 -19.56 12.13
CA ILE A 17 -1.30 -18.92 11.02
C ILE A 17 -1.06 -19.71 9.72
N SER A 18 -2.14 -20.18 9.10
CA SER A 18 -2.08 -20.77 7.76
C SER A 18 -1.96 -19.67 6.70
N ILE A 19 -1.00 -19.80 5.77
CA ILE A 19 -0.74 -18.80 4.75
C ILE A 19 -0.79 -19.46 3.37
N THR A 20 -1.77 -19.07 2.57
CA THR A 20 -1.86 -19.44 1.15
C THR A 20 -1.32 -18.30 0.31
N ARG A 21 -0.32 -18.57 -0.53
CA ARG A 21 0.22 -17.61 -1.50
C ARG A 21 -0.32 -17.91 -2.89
N ILE A 22 -0.95 -16.90 -3.49
CA ILE A 22 -1.56 -17.00 -4.81
C ILE A 22 -0.80 -16.07 -5.76
N ALA A 23 -0.44 -16.58 -6.93
CA ALA A 23 0.09 -15.72 -7.99
C ALA A 23 -1.01 -14.77 -8.47
N SER A 24 -0.71 -13.48 -8.65
CA SER A 24 -1.69 -12.46 -9.06
C SER A 24 -2.51 -12.86 -10.30
N ARG A 25 -1.89 -13.53 -11.29
CA ARG A 25 -2.59 -14.04 -12.49
C ARG A 25 -3.63 -15.13 -12.20
N LYS A 26 -3.53 -15.83 -11.05
CA LYS A 26 -4.46 -16.87 -10.61
C LYS A 26 -5.52 -16.38 -9.65
N PHE A 27 -5.41 -15.14 -9.17
CA PHE A 27 -6.40 -14.52 -8.31
C PHE A 27 -7.54 -13.96 -9.16
N ASN A 28 -8.59 -14.75 -9.32
CA ASN A 28 -9.75 -14.46 -10.16
C ASN A 28 -11.01 -15.13 -9.61
N GLN A 29 -12.15 -14.89 -10.24
CA GLN A 29 -13.44 -15.40 -9.80
C GLN A 29 -13.46 -16.95 -9.72
N THR A 30 -12.84 -17.63 -10.70
CA THR A 30 -12.76 -19.10 -10.72
C THR A 30 -12.02 -19.65 -9.51
N TYR A 31 -10.92 -18.99 -9.10
CA TYR A 31 -10.20 -19.36 -7.90
C TYR A 31 -11.05 -19.14 -6.64
N LEU A 32 -11.72 -18.01 -6.54
CA LEU A 32 -12.55 -17.66 -5.38
C LEU A 32 -13.80 -18.53 -5.25
N ASN A 33 -14.35 -19.02 -6.36
CA ASN A 33 -15.45 -19.98 -6.34
C ASN A 33 -15.07 -21.31 -5.66
N LYS A 34 -13.78 -21.69 -5.74
CA LYS A 34 -13.26 -22.91 -5.14
C LYS A 34 -12.78 -22.74 -3.69
N LYS A 35 -12.39 -21.52 -3.30
CA LYS A 35 -11.85 -21.23 -1.96
C LYS A 35 -12.44 -19.91 -1.44
N LYS A 36 -13.35 -19.97 -0.49
CA LYS A 36 -14.09 -18.81 0.03
C LYS A 36 -13.72 -18.39 1.46
N ASN A 37 -12.96 -19.19 2.19
CA ASN A 37 -12.70 -18.93 3.61
C ASN A 37 -11.30 -18.32 3.80
N PHE A 38 -11.28 -17.01 4.00
CA PHE A 38 -10.11 -16.27 4.41
C PHE A 38 -10.48 -15.37 5.58
N ASP A 39 -9.62 -15.34 6.61
CA ASP A 39 -9.76 -14.40 7.73
C ASP A 39 -9.14 -13.04 7.38
N PHE A 40 -8.14 -13.05 6.49
CA PHE A 40 -7.40 -11.88 6.09
C PHE A 40 -6.81 -12.05 4.67
N ILE A 41 -6.82 -10.98 3.88
CA ILE A 41 -6.17 -10.97 2.56
C ILE A 41 -5.11 -9.88 2.52
N ILE A 42 -3.94 -10.19 1.93
CA ILE A 42 -2.91 -9.21 1.62
C ILE A 42 -2.75 -9.14 0.10
N ILE A 43 -3.05 -7.99 -0.49
CA ILE A 43 -2.82 -7.71 -1.91
C ILE A 43 -1.39 -7.23 -2.07
N CYS A 44 -0.58 -8.02 -2.79
CA CYS A 44 0.81 -7.74 -3.12
C CYS A 44 1.04 -7.81 -4.64
N SER A 45 -0.01 -7.65 -5.42
CA SER A 45 0.06 -7.54 -6.88
C SER A 45 0.74 -6.23 -7.30
N PRO A 46 1.08 -6.02 -8.57
CA PRO A 46 1.44 -4.69 -9.06
C PRO A 46 0.31 -3.68 -8.85
N ALA A 47 0.65 -2.41 -8.59
CA ALA A 47 -0.32 -1.34 -8.32
C ALA A 47 -1.41 -1.22 -9.41
N THR A 48 -1.05 -1.46 -10.65
CA THR A 48 -1.98 -1.50 -11.81
C THR A 48 -3.11 -2.54 -11.67
N LYS A 49 -3.00 -3.49 -10.75
CA LYS A 49 -4.00 -4.53 -10.50
C LYS A 49 -4.79 -4.33 -9.21
N HIS A 50 -4.33 -3.47 -8.30
CA HIS A 50 -4.95 -3.30 -6.98
C HIS A 50 -6.44 -2.97 -7.06
N PHE A 51 -6.84 -2.10 -7.99
CA PHE A 51 -8.24 -1.72 -8.15
C PHE A 51 -9.13 -2.89 -8.58
N ASN A 52 -8.65 -3.72 -9.52
CA ASN A 52 -9.39 -4.89 -9.97
C ASN A 52 -9.43 -5.97 -8.88
N ASP A 53 -8.33 -6.16 -8.14
CA ASP A 53 -8.29 -7.09 -7.01
C ASP A 53 -9.24 -6.64 -5.89
N LEU A 54 -9.32 -5.33 -5.60
CA LEU A 54 -10.27 -4.76 -4.64
C LEU A 54 -11.72 -5.03 -5.09
N LYS A 55 -12.06 -4.74 -6.34
CA LYS A 55 -13.41 -5.02 -6.87
C LYS A 55 -13.80 -6.49 -6.76
N LEU A 56 -12.84 -7.37 -7.03
CA LEU A 56 -13.06 -8.81 -6.93
C LEU A 56 -13.34 -9.22 -5.49
N ILE A 57 -12.62 -8.65 -4.52
CA ILE A 57 -12.83 -8.88 -3.10
C ILE A 57 -14.20 -8.33 -2.66
N GLU A 58 -14.55 -7.11 -3.05
CA GLU A 58 -15.86 -6.50 -2.72
C GLU A 58 -17.05 -7.33 -3.25
N LYS A 59 -16.88 -7.95 -4.41
CA LYS A 59 -17.90 -8.83 -4.99
C LYS A 59 -18.09 -10.12 -4.18
N ASN A 60 -17.01 -10.67 -3.62
CA ASN A 60 -17.00 -12.03 -3.07
C ASN A 60 -17.00 -12.10 -1.54
N PHE A 61 -16.63 -11.03 -0.84
CA PHE A 61 -16.48 -11.05 0.61
C PHE A 61 -17.20 -9.87 1.29
N LYS A 62 -17.50 -10.07 2.56
CA LYS A 62 -18.05 -9.04 3.46
C LYS A 62 -17.36 -9.17 4.82
N LYS A 63 -17.13 -8.04 5.49
CA LYS A 63 -16.51 -7.94 6.83
C LYS A 63 -15.09 -8.50 6.91
N LEU A 64 -14.41 -8.67 5.76
CA LEU A 64 -13.04 -9.15 5.69
C LEU A 64 -12.07 -7.99 5.93
N ASN A 65 -10.94 -8.27 6.62
CA ASN A 65 -9.83 -7.34 6.71
C ASN A 65 -8.87 -7.57 5.54
N VAL A 66 -8.54 -6.50 4.83
CA VAL A 66 -7.70 -6.55 3.62
C VAL A 66 -6.58 -5.52 3.72
N LEU A 67 -5.34 -5.95 3.62
CA LEU A 67 -4.19 -5.06 3.45
C LEU A 67 -3.85 -4.97 1.96
N ILE A 68 -3.77 -3.75 1.44
CA ILE A 68 -3.30 -3.49 0.08
C ILE A 68 -1.93 -2.83 0.17
N GLU A 69 -0.95 -3.34 -0.57
CA GLU A 69 0.38 -2.71 -0.65
C GLU A 69 0.31 -1.31 -1.28
N LYS A 70 1.27 -0.49 -0.90
CA LYS A 70 1.42 0.85 -1.48
C LYS A 70 1.98 0.79 -2.93
N PRO A 71 1.64 1.76 -3.79
CA PRO A 71 0.55 2.71 -3.63
C PRO A 71 -0.81 2.03 -3.73
N LEU A 72 -1.87 2.66 -3.20
CA LEU A 72 -3.21 2.06 -3.26
C LEU A 72 -3.61 1.74 -4.70
N PHE A 73 -3.41 2.68 -5.62
CA PHE A 73 -3.62 2.52 -7.06
C PHE A 73 -2.49 3.19 -7.84
N ASP A 74 -2.35 2.85 -9.09
CA ASP A 74 -1.39 3.43 -10.03
C ASP A 74 -1.86 4.78 -10.63
N GLU A 75 -3.16 5.05 -10.56
CA GLU A 75 -3.81 6.29 -10.98
C GLU A 75 -5.03 6.58 -10.11
N TYR A 76 -5.59 7.77 -10.24
CA TYR A 76 -6.81 8.15 -9.52
C TYR A 76 -7.97 7.22 -9.87
N LYS A 77 -8.58 6.65 -8.83
CA LYS A 77 -9.82 5.84 -8.93
C LYS A 77 -10.85 6.38 -7.95
N LYS A 78 -12.01 6.76 -8.46
CA LYS A 78 -13.11 7.18 -7.61
C LYS A 78 -13.68 5.99 -6.85
N ILE A 79 -13.54 6.01 -5.54
CA ILE A 79 -14.13 5.04 -4.61
C ILE A 79 -14.89 5.81 -3.55
N ASN A 80 -16.07 5.33 -3.19
CA ASN A 80 -16.76 5.78 -1.99
C ASN A 80 -16.39 4.84 -0.82
N PRO A 81 -15.57 5.28 0.15
CA PRO A 81 -15.17 4.42 1.26
C PRO A 81 -16.35 3.89 2.09
N SER A 82 -17.42 4.68 2.21
CA SER A 82 -18.61 4.31 3.00
C SER A 82 -19.44 3.19 2.36
N SER A 83 -19.25 2.91 1.06
CA SER A 83 -19.95 1.83 0.36
C SER A 83 -19.20 0.49 0.39
N LEU A 84 -17.97 0.47 0.91
CA LEU A 84 -17.16 -0.73 0.97
C LEU A 84 -17.71 -1.70 2.03
N LYS A 85 -17.79 -2.99 1.66
CA LYS A 85 -18.29 -4.07 2.52
C LYS A 85 -17.22 -4.66 3.42
N ASN A 86 -15.96 -4.41 3.10
CA ASN A 86 -14.77 -4.93 3.76
C ASN A 86 -13.95 -3.79 4.36
N ARG A 87 -13.06 -4.11 5.30
CA ARG A 87 -12.16 -3.15 5.93
C ARG A 87 -10.81 -3.17 5.24
N TYR A 88 -10.39 -2.03 4.69
CA TYR A 88 -9.15 -1.90 3.96
C TYR A 88 -8.09 -1.13 4.74
N PHE A 89 -6.87 -1.64 4.70
CA PHE A 89 -5.66 -1.02 5.23
C PHE A 89 -4.67 -0.86 4.07
N ILE A 90 -3.96 0.26 4.04
CA ILE A 90 -2.95 0.51 3.01
C ILE A 90 -1.56 0.36 3.62
N GLY A 91 -0.64 -0.24 2.88
CA GLY A 91 0.69 -0.64 3.33
C GLY A 91 1.68 0.51 3.57
N TYR A 92 1.22 1.64 4.10
CA TYR A 92 2.08 2.76 4.49
C TYR A 92 2.72 2.52 5.85
N ASN A 93 3.74 1.68 5.85
CA ASN A 93 4.41 1.20 7.06
C ASN A 93 5.22 2.28 7.80
N LEU A 94 5.62 3.38 7.15
CA LEU A 94 6.33 4.48 7.82
C LEU A 94 5.49 5.19 8.88
N ARG A 95 4.16 5.06 8.86
CA ARG A 95 3.30 5.52 9.97
C ARG A 95 3.64 4.85 11.30
N PHE A 96 4.26 3.66 11.27
CA PHE A 96 4.72 2.92 12.46
C PHE A 96 6.21 3.12 12.74
N HIS A 97 6.89 3.99 11.99
CA HIS A 97 8.30 4.28 12.23
C HIS A 97 8.44 5.14 13.48
N PRO A 98 9.32 4.80 14.44
CA PRO A 98 9.42 5.51 15.72
C PRO A 98 9.63 7.01 15.57
N VAL A 99 10.45 7.45 14.59
CA VAL A 99 10.69 8.88 14.34
C VAL A 99 9.43 9.58 13.84
N VAL A 100 8.67 8.97 12.92
CA VAL A 100 7.44 9.56 12.38
C VAL A 100 6.36 9.65 13.47
N ASP A 101 6.23 8.61 14.30
CA ASP A 101 5.34 8.62 15.47
C ASP A 101 5.75 9.69 16.49
N HIS A 102 7.05 9.83 16.77
CA HIS A 102 7.58 10.86 17.66
C HIS A 102 7.26 12.26 17.13
N ILE A 103 7.53 12.55 15.86
CA ILE A 103 7.21 13.84 15.23
C ILE A 103 5.72 14.13 15.39
N LYS A 104 4.85 13.17 15.07
CA LYS A 104 3.40 13.34 15.21
C LYS A 104 2.99 13.70 16.63
N LYS A 105 3.50 12.99 17.63
CA LYS A 105 3.22 13.26 19.05
C LYS A 105 3.74 14.63 19.48
N PHE A 106 4.95 14.98 19.04
CA PHE A 106 5.59 16.25 19.36
C PHE A 106 4.78 17.45 18.85
N ILE A 107 4.31 17.41 17.59
CA ILE A 107 3.61 18.53 16.97
C ILE A 107 2.14 18.62 17.34
N THR A 108 1.51 17.56 17.90
CA THR A 108 0.08 17.54 18.23
C THR A 108 -0.35 18.71 19.13
N LYS A 109 0.58 19.21 19.98
CA LYS A 109 0.37 20.32 20.91
C LYS A 109 1.07 21.61 20.47
N LYS A 110 1.54 21.70 19.23
CA LYS A 110 2.32 22.82 18.72
C LYS A 110 1.60 23.49 17.56
N LYS A 111 1.77 24.81 17.43
CA LYS A 111 1.38 25.54 16.24
C LYS A 111 2.51 25.41 15.23
N VAL A 112 2.24 24.74 14.11
CA VAL A 112 3.20 24.57 13.02
C VAL A 112 2.89 25.61 11.95
N PHE A 113 3.84 26.45 11.61
CA PHE A 113 3.67 27.52 10.62
C PHE A 113 4.15 27.12 9.22
N PHE A 114 5.13 26.23 9.17
CA PHE A 114 5.74 25.82 7.91
C PHE A 114 6.30 24.41 8.03
N VAL A 115 6.16 23.62 6.97
CA VAL A 115 6.75 22.29 6.85
C VAL A 115 7.37 22.16 5.47
N ASN A 116 8.61 21.72 5.43
CA ASN A 116 9.28 21.33 4.19
C ASN A 116 9.73 19.87 4.32
N THR A 117 9.40 19.07 3.32
CA THR A 117 9.82 17.68 3.23
C THR A 117 10.54 17.45 1.92
N PHE A 118 11.68 16.83 2.02
CA PHE A 118 12.52 16.49 0.88
C PHE A 118 12.87 15.01 0.91
N CYS A 119 12.59 14.31 -0.16
CA CYS A 119 12.97 12.90 -0.32
C CYS A 119 13.51 12.65 -1.71
N THR A 120 14.70 12.10 -1.76
CA THR A 120 15.32 11.63 -3.00
C THR A 120 15.87 10.23 -2.81
N SER A 121 15.94 9.49 -3.91
CA SER A 121 16.55 8.18 -3.90
C SER A 121 17.10 7.85 -5.28
N PHE A 122 18.29 7.28 -5.32
CA PHE A 122 18.94 6.89 -6.57
C PHE A 122 18.47 5.49 -6.98
N LEU A 123 17.53 5.44 -7.90
CA LEU A 123 16.85 4.21 -8.33
C LEU A 123 17.80 3.07 -8.75
N PRO A 124 18.95 3.32 -9.44
CA PRO A 124 19.89 2.26 -9.78
C PRO A 124 20.40 1.43 -8.60
N ASP A 125 20.53 2.05 -7.41
CA ASP A 125 21.04 1.39 -6.21
C ASP A 125 20.00 0.53 -5.48
N TRP A 126 18.74 0.64 -5.85
CA TRP A 126 17.66 -0.10 -5.16
C TRP A 126 17.77 -1.62 -5.35
N ARG A 127 18.42 -2.06 -6.42
CA ARG A 127 18.50 -3.49 -6.77
C ARG A 127 19.78 -3.80 -7.56
N LYS A 128 20.33 -4.97 -7.33
CA LYS A 128 21.50 -5.51 -8.07
C LYS A 128 21.21 -5.79 -9.57
N LYS A 129 19.97 -5.71 -10.02
CA LYS A 129 19.56 -5.96 -11.41
C LYS A 129 19.39 -4.63 -12.14
N ASP A 130 19.46 -4.68 -13.46
CA ASP A 130 19.17 -3.54 -14.34
C ASP A 130 17.86 -2.85 -13.93
N TYR A 131 17.98 -1.66 -13.34
CA TYR A 131 16.84 -0.89 -12.83
C TYR A 131 15.86 -0.50 -13.93
N LYS A 132 16.33 -0.30 -15.19
CA LYS A 132 15.52 0.08 -16.35
C LYS A 132 14.44 -0.97 -16.67
N LYS A 133 14.67 -2.23 -16.26
CA LYS A 133 13.70 -3.33 -16.39
C LYS A 133 12.75 -3.45 -15.19
N SER A 134 12.97 -2.66 -14.14
CA SER A 134 12.12 -2.71 -12.94
C SER A 134 10.75 -2.04 -13.17
N VAL A 135 9.77 -2.41 -12.38
CA VAL A 135 8.45 -1.74 -12.33
C VAL A 135 8.65 -0.27 -11.95
N SER A 136 9.51 0.01 -10.98
CA SER A 136 9.79 1.36 -10.46
C SER A 136 10.26 2.35 -11.54
N ALA A 137 10.96 1.87 -12.58
CA ALA A 137 11.42 2.69 -13.69
C ALA A 137 10.36 2.91 -14.79
N LYS A 138 9.21 2.24 -14.72
CA LYS A 138 8.24 2.22 -15.82
C LYS A 138 6.88 2.74 -15.36
N LYS A 139 6.52 3.99 -15.76
CA LYS A 139 5.22 4.60 -15.44
C LYS A 139 4.04 3.70 -15.83
N LYS A 140 4.09 3.08 -17.01
CA LYS A 140 3.04 2.14 -17.50
C LYS A 140 2.83 0.91 -16.61
N LEU A 141 3.75 0.61 -15.73
CA LEU A 141 3.65 -0.50 -14.78
C LEU A 141 3.32 -0.04 -13.35
N GLY A 142 2.94 1.22 -13.17
CA GLY A 142 2.66 1.80 -11.85
C GLY A 142 3.92 2.23 -11.10
N GLY A 143 5.04 2.48 -11.80
CA GLY A 143 6.26 3.07 -11.27
C GLY A 143 6.30 4.58 -11.43
N GLY A 144 7.42 5.17 -11.07
CA GLY A 144 7.69 6.61 -11.10
C GLY A 144 7.84 7.21 -9.71
N VAL A 145 8.48 8.37 -9.65
CA VAL A 145 8.90 9.01 -8.38
C VAL A 145 7.72 9.18 -7.43
N LEU A 146 6.62 9.75 -7.89
CA LEU A 146 5.45 10.04 -7.06
C LEU A 146 4.88 8.78 -6.38
N LEU A 147 4.74 7.67 -7.11
CA LEU A 147 4.16 6.45 -6.58
C LEU A 147 5.15 5.66 -5.71
N GLU A 148 6.43 5.69 -6.08
CA GLU A 148 7.46 4.98 -5.31
C GLU A 148 7.80 5.69 -4.00
N LEU A 149 7.85 7.02 -3.99
CA LEU A 149 8.14 7.86 -2.82
C LEU A 149 6.86 8.44 -2.18
N SER A 150 5.72 7.77 -2.34
CA SER A 150 4.43 8.22 -1.80
C SER A 150 4.32 8.14 -0.26
N HIS A 151 5.30 7.55 0.41
CA HIS A 151 5.33 7.51 1.88
C HIS A 151 5.41 8.91 2.50
N GLU A 152 6.15 9.82 1.89
CA GLU A 152 6.35 11.20 2.35
C GLU A 152 5.01 11.96 2.29
N ILE A 153 4.29 11.82 1.19
CA ILE A 153 2.96 12.40 1.02
C ILE A 153 1.99 11.81 2.05
N ASP A 154 2.04 10.49 2.25
CA ASP A 154 1.16 9.80 3.17
C ASP A 154 1.36 10.24 4.62
N TYR A 155 2.59 10.21 5.15
CA TYR A 155 2.78 10.55 6.56
C TYR A 155 2.61 12.05 6.83
N ILE A 156 2.92 12.92 5.89
CA ILE A 156 2.64 14.35 6.03
C ILE A 156 1.13 14.59 6.13
N ASN A 157 0.35 14.02 5.21
CA ASN A 157 -1.12 14.13 5.27
C ASN A 157 -1.69 13.49 6.55
N TRP A 158 -1.12 12.39 7.02
CA TRP A 158 -1.54 11.74 8.26
C TRP A 158 -1.24 12.56 9.52
N ILE A 159 -0.11 13.29 9.51
CA ILE A 159 0.32 14.12 10.63
C ILE A 159 -0.49 15.41 10.68
N PHE A 160 -0.58 16.14 9.57
CA PHE A 160 -1.13 17.50 9.53
C PHE A 160 -2.62 17.55 9.21
N LYS A 161 -3.19 16.50 8.66
CA LYS A 161 -4.61 16.36 8.26
C LYS A 161 -5.12 17.53 7.37
N ASN A 162 -6.12 17.26 6.56
CA ASN A 162 -6.81 18.29 5.76
C ASN A 162 -5.91 19.17 4.88
N LEU A 163 -4.76 18.67 4.46
CA LEU A 163 -3.90 19.36 3.52
C LEU A 163 -4.61 19.50 2.18
N LYS A 164 -4.49 20.68 1.58
CA LYS A 164 -4.93 20.94 0.20
C LYS A 164 -3.70 21.04 -0.69
N ILE A 165 -3.83 20.60 -1.92
CA ILE A 165 -2.81 20.81 -2.94
C ILE A 165 -3.16 22.11 -3.65
N ASP A 166 -2.32 23.12 -3.51
CA ASP A 166 -2.51 24.39 -4.19
C ASP A 166 -1.82 24.36 -5.56
N TYR A 167 -0.70 23.68 -5.66
CA TYR A 167 0.08 23.58 -6.88
C TYR A 167 0.89 22.28 -6.96
N SER A 168 0.96 21.69 -8.16
CA SER A 168 1.85 20.56 -8.46
C SER A 168 2.43 20.73 -9.86
N LEU A 169 3.72 20.52 -10.01
CA LEU A 169 4.43 20.45 -11.28
C LEU A 169 4.39 19.04 -11.88
#